data_bc6b786582b2fedbf028c533dcadb154
#
_entry.id   bc6b786582b2fedbf028c533dcadb154
#
_cell.length_a   1.000
_cell.length_b   1.000
_cell.length_c   1.000
_cell.angle_alpha   90.00
_cell.angle_beta   90.00
_cell.angle_gamma   90.00
#
_symmetry.space_group_name_H-M   'P 1'
#
loop_
_entity.id
_entity.type
_entity.pdbx_description
1 polymer ?
#
loop_
_entity_poly.entity_id
_entity_poly.type
_entity_poly.pdbx_seq_one_letter_code
_entity_poly.pdbx_strand_id
1 'polypeptide(L)'
;MSSRGKKIFLALTIIVPMIIYCYIYYKPIIQNAPFRKKDFVSMDYKWGVKDPLENQYNSADSSYQYVNSRDSIIRKKVPLNSDDILYIHSKANELGLWNFPDTIGTKSSKSMSIPRYDMFFKYKEKSKYVVVYGDFDGNPKLLDAAMQMRKIIEETLNQAEKRSGK
;
A
#
# COMPACT_ATOMS: atom_id res chain seq x y z
N MET A 1 54.29 -4.16 2.80
CA MET A 1 53.19 -3.53 3.54
C MET A 1 53.57 -3.37 5.01
N SER A 2 53.48 -2.18 5.56
CA SER A 2 53.87 -1.94 6.95
C SER A 2 52.92 -2.68 7.91
N SER A 3 53.38 -2.96 9.14
CA SER A 3 52.54 -3.61 10.16
C SER A 3 51.23 -2.85 10.45
N ARG A 4 51.25 -1.52 10.35
CA ARG A 4 50.05 -0.67 10.47
C ARG A 4 49.09 -0.88 9.26
N GLY A 5 49.61 -0.99 8.04
CA GLY A 5 48.78 -1.23 6.85
C GLY A 5 48.04 -2.57 6.89
N LYS A 6 48.70 -3.63 7.40
CA LYS A 6 48.04 -4.95 7.59
C LYS A 6 46.90 -4.90 8.58
N LYS A 7 47.06 -4.17 9.69
CA LYS A 7 46.00 -4.01 10.70
C LYS A 7 44.81 -3.21 10.17
N ILE A 8 45.04 -2.13 9.42
CA ILE A 8 43.97 -1.32 8.79
C ILE A 8 43.24 -2.16 7.73
N PHE A 9 43.94 -2.89 6.91
CA PHE A 9 43.34 -3.77 5.90
C PHE A 9 42.43 -4.82 6.58
N LEU A 10 42.91 -5.49 7.61
CA LEU A 10 42.08 -6.47 8.35
C LEU A 10 40.86 -5.84 8.97
N ALA A 11 40.97 -4.65 9.58
CA ALA A 11 39.87 -3.93 10.16
C ALA A 11 38.80 -3.56 9.10
N LEU A 12 39.23 -3.05 7.95
CA LEU A 12 38.31 -2.70 6.84
C LEU A 12 37.58 -3.93 6.28
N THR A 13 38.28 -5.07 6.19
CA THR A 13 37.66 -6.32 5.70
C THR A 13 36.50 -6.80 6.58
N ILE A 14 36.52 -6.45 7.85
CA ILE A 14 35.42 -6.80 8.81
C ILE A 14 34.37 -5.70 8.87
N ILE A 15 34.81 -4.44 8.99
CA ILE A 15 33.90 -3.31 9.24
C ILE A 15 33.05 -2.99 8.03
N VAL A 16 33.63 -3.03 6.81
CA VAL A 16 32.89 -2.65 5.59
C VAL A 16 31.71 -3.61 5.31
N PRO A 17 31.87 -4.94 5.32
CA PRO A 17 30.74 -5.85 5.16
C PRO A 17 29.69 -5.69 6.25
N MET A 18 30.12 -5.45 7.50
CA MET A 18 29.20 -5.23 8.62
C MET A 18 28.35 -3.97 8.45
N ILE A 19 28.96 -2.86 8.01
CA ILE A 19 28.21 -1.62 7.71
C ILE A 19 27.23 -1.84 6.55
N ILE A 20 27.64 -2.51 5.49
CA ILE A 20 26.77 -2.82 4.36
C ILE A 20 25.59 -3.68 4.80
N TYR A 21 25.85 -4.71 5.60
CA TYR A 21 24.78 -5.56 6.15
C TYR A 21 23.80 -4.76 7.02
N CYS A 22 24.31 -3.95 7.94
CA CYS A 22 23.47 -3.08 8.77
C CYS A 22 22.64 -2.12 7.92
N TYR A 23 23.25 -1.49 6.93
CA TYR A 23 22.55 -0.56 6.03
C TYR A 23 21.40 -1.25 5.29
N ILE A 24 21.66 -2.41 4.68
CA ILE A 24 20.63 -3.16 3.94
C ILE A 24 19.50 -3.62 4.89
N TYR A 25 19.84 -4.08 6.09
CA TYR A 25 18.88 -4.58 7.05
C TYR A 25 18.03 -3.47 7.68
N TYR A 26 18.66 -2.36 8.11
CA TYR A 26 17.96 -1.30 8.83
C TYR A 26 17.29 -0.27 7.92
N LYS A 27 17.74 -0.12 6.67
CA LYS A 27 17.15 0.83 5.72
C LYS A 27 15.62 0.69 5.59
N PRO A 28 15.04 -0.49 5.31
CA PRO A 28 13.58 -0.63 5.20
C PRO A 28 12.87 -0.37 6.53
N ILE A 29 13.48 -0.74 7.66
CA ILE A 29 12.91 -0.49 8.99
C ILE A 29 12.80 1.01 9.26
N ILE A 30 13.85 1.78 8.95
CA ILE A 30 13.88 3.23 9.14
C ILE A 30 12.92 3.92 8.17
N GLN A 31 12.87 3.49 6.92
CA GLN A 31 11.97 4.06 5.91
C GLN A 31 10.50 3.82 6.25
N ASN A 32 10.17 2.68 6.85
CA ASN A 32 8.80 2.32 7.21
C ASN A 32 8.42 2.74 8.65
N ALA A 33 9.37 3.22 9.45
CA ALA A 33 9.13 3.66 10.83
C ALA A 33 7.96 4.65 10.99
N PRO A 34 7.74 5.61 10.06
CA PRO A 34 6.59 6.53 10.14
C PRO A 34 5.23 5.86 9.90
N PHE A 35 5.19 4.65 9.33
CA PHE A 35 3.96 3.90 9.08
C PHE A 35 3.67 2.93 10.22
N ARG A 36 3.44 3.47 11.43
CA ARG A 36 3.06 2.67 12.61
C ARG A 36 1.55 2.66 12.77
N LYS A 37 0.95 1.52 13.11
CA LYS A 37 -0.50 1.39 13.33
C LYS A 37 -1.06 2.49 14.24
N LYS A 38 -0.37 2.81 15.35
CA LYS A 38 -0.80 3.83 16.32
C LYS A 38 -0.88 5.25 15.75
N ASP A 39 -0.21 5.50 14.62
CA ASP A 39 -0.16 6.80 13.95
C ASP A 39 -1.09 6.83 12.72
N PHE A 40 -1.85 5.76 12.48
CA PHE A 40 -2.86 5.71 11.42
C PHE A 40 -3.93 6.79 11.63
N VAL A 41 -4.26 7.51 10.57
CA VAL A 41 -5.25 8.58 10.56
C VAL A 41 -6.44 8.20 9.70
N SER A 42 -6.21 7.88 8.42
CA SER A 42 -7.26 7.50 7.49
C SER A 42 -6.73 6.70 6.31
N MET A 43 -7.65 6.02 5.65
CA MET A 43 -7.43 5.37 4.37
C MET A 43 -8.52 5.79 3.39
N ASP A 44 -8.12 6.16 2.18
CA ASP A 44 -9.02 6.35 1.04
C ASP A 44 -8.72 5.27 0.01
N TYR A 45 -9.76 4.63 -0.51
CA TYR A 45 -9.65 3.64 -1.56
C TYR A 45 -10.68 3.96 -2.66
N LYS A 46 -10.20 4.11 -3.90
CA LYS A 46 -11.06 4.39 -5.05
C LYS A 46 -10.74 3.40 -6.16
N TRP A 47 -11.77 2.97 -6.88
CA TRP A 47 -11.58 2.04 -7.99
C TRP A 47 -12.68 2.16 -9.03
N GLY A 48 -12.35 1.77 -10.25
CA GLY A 48 -13.28 1.82 -11.37
C GLY A 48 -12.58 1.90 -12.71
N VAL A 49 -13.34 2.15 -13.75
CA VAL A 49 -12.85 2.33 -15.12
C VAL A 49 -13.08 3.73 -15.67
N LYS A 50 -14.02 4.48 -15.09
CA LYS A 50 -14.37 5.84 -15.49
C LYS A 50 -13.49 6.87 -14.79
N ASP A 51 -13.54 8.09 -15.25
CA ASP A 51 -12.92 9.23 -14.61
C ASP A 51 -13.99 10.34 -14.44
N PRO A 52 -14.40 10.66 -13.21
CA PRO A 52 -13.90 10.17 -11.92
C PRO A 52 -14.26 8.71 -11.64
N LEU A 53 -13.46 8.05 -10.76
CA LEU A 53 -13.68 6.66 -10.36
C LEU A 53 -15.03 6.50 -9.66
N GLU A 54 -15.79 5.48 -10.07
CA GLU A 54 -17.18 5.30 -9.65
C GLU A 54 -17.33 4.82 -8.22
N ASN A 55 -16.36 4.01 -7.78
CA ASN A 55 -16.38 3.41 -6.45
C ASN A 55 -15.36 4.08 -5.56
N GLN A 56 -15.75 4.34 -4.32
CA GLN A 56 -14.86 4.99 -3.36
C GLN A 56 -15.22 4.63 -1.92
N TYR A 57 -14.19 4.54 -1.10
CA TYR A 57 -14.29 4.38 0.33
C TYR A 57 -13.39 5.39 1.04
N ASN A 58 -13.89 6.01 2.10
CA ASN A 58 -13.11 6.88 2.97
C ASN A 58 -13.32 6.44 4.43
N SER A 59 -12.23 6.08 5.11
CA SER A 59 -12.29 5.60 6.48
C SER A 59 -12.46 6.72 7.52
N ALA A 60 -12.17 7.98 7.17
CA ALA A 60 -12.28 9.10 8.11
C ALA A 60 -13.74 9.40 8.48
N ASP A 61 -14.65 9.27 7.53
CA ASP A 61 -16.08 9.46 7.72
C ASP A 61 -16.90 8.19 7.48
N SER A 62 -16.23 7.05 7.23
CA SER A 62 -16.81 5.74 6.93
C SER A 62 -17.68 5.72 5.68
N SER A 63 -17.55 6.68 4.78
CA SER A 63 -18.34 6.73 3.55
C SER A 63 -17.91 5.66 2.56
N TYR A 64 -18.89 4.89 2.09
CA TYR A 64 -18.70 3.86 1.08
C TYR A 64 -19.71 4.07 -0.05
N GLN A 65 -19.18 4.30 -1.25
CA GLN A 65 -19.96 4.43 -2.47
C GLN A 65 -19.49 3.38 -3.47
N TYR A 66 -20.43 2.68 -4.06
CA TYR A 66 -20.14 1.77 -5.18
C TYR A 66 -21.31 1.67 -6.15
N VAL A 67 -21.00 1.27 -7.38
CA VAL A 67 -22.00 0.99 -8.41
C VAL A 67 -22.36 -0.49 -8.35
N ASN A 68 -23.65 -0.78 -8.24
CA ASN A 68 -24.15 -2.15 -8.22
C ASN A 68 -24.32 -2.72 -9.65
N SER A 69 -24.73 -3.99 -9.75
CA SER A 69 -24.97 -4.68 -11.01
C SER A 69 -26.10 -4.08 -11.88
N ARG A 70 -26.87 -3.12 -11.35
CA ARG A 70 -27.96 -2.40 -12.04
C ARG A 70 -27.56 -0.97 -12.39
N ASP A 71 -26.26 -0.66 -12.44
CA ASP A 71 -25.69 0.69 -12.65
C ASP A 71 -26.23 1.76 -11.68
N SER A 72 -26.72 1.35 -10.52
CA SER A 72 -27.19 2.27 -9.49
C SER A 72 -26.10 2.55 -8.47
N ILE A 73 -25.94 3.82 -8.11
CA ILE A 73 -24.99 4.24 -7.10
C ILE A 73 -25.56 3.94 -5.71
N ILE A 74 -24.88 3.10 -4.98
CA ILE A 74 -25.18 2.79 -3.57
C ILE A 74 -24.25 3.60 -2.68
N ARG A 75 -24.82 4.25 -1.67
CA ARG A 75 -24.05 5.00 -0.65
C ARG A 75 -24.42 4.48 0.73
N LYS A 76 -23.41 4.18 1.53
CA LYS A 76 -23.54 3.62 2.88
C LYS A 76 -22.51 4.20 3.82
N LYS A 77 -22.71 3.96 5.11
CA LYS A 77 -21.69 4.13 6.14
C LYS A 77 -21.18 2.75 6.56
N VAL A 78 -19.89 2.50 6.35
CA VAL A 78 -19.23 1.22 6.65
C VAL A 78 -18.01 1.51 7.54
N PRO A 79 -18.18 1.53 8.87
CA PRO A 79 -17.07 1.79 9.77
C PRO A 79 -16.11 0.59 9.83
N LEU A 80 -14.82 0.84 9.65
CA LEU A 80 -13.75 -0.11 9.95
C LEU A 80 -13.45 -0.07 11.45
N ASN A 81 -13.37 -1.23 12.08
CA ASN A 81 -12.96 -1.35 13.46
C ASN A 81 -11.42 -1.39 13.59
N SER A 82 -10.92 -1.42 14.82
CA SER A 82 -9.48 -1.45 15.08
C SER A 82 -8.78 -2.68 14.52
N ASP A 83 -9.47 -3.82 14.45
CA ASP A 83 -8.90 -5.08 13.97
C ASP A 83 -8.82 -5.08 12.45
N ASP A 84 -9.81 -4.49 11.76
CA ASP A 84 -9.79 -4.29 10.31
C ASP A 84 -8.57 -3.41 9.91
N ILE A 85 -8.38 -2.29 10.63
CA ILE A 85 -7.26 -1.39 10.40
C ILE A 85 -5.93 -2.09 10.68
N LEU A 86 -5.86 -2.87 11.77
CA LEU A 86 -4.67 -3.67 12.10
C LEU A 86 -4.35 -4.68 11.00
N TYR A 87 -5.37 -5.37 10.51
CA TYR A 87 -5.21 -6.36 9.46
C TYR A 87 -4.70 -5.75 8.16
N ILE A 88 -5.36 -4.68 7.68
CA ILE A 88 -4.92 -3.95 6.47
C ILE A 88 -3.49 -3.43 6.64
N HIS A 89 -3.16 -2.81 7.78
CA HIS A 89 -1.82 -2.29 8.06
C HIS A 89 -0.76 -3.39 8.10
N SER A 90 -1.06 -4.53 8.74
CA SER A 90 -0.15 -5.68 8.81
C SER A 90 0.14 -6.24 7.42
N LYS A 91 -0.90 -6.36 6.58
CA LYS A 91 -0.76 -6.84 5.21
C LYS A 91 -0.04 -5.83 4.30
N ALA A 92 -0.25 -4.54 4.51
CA ALA A 92 0.52 -3.49 3.82
C ALA A 92 2.03 -3.58 4.14
N ASN A 93 2.39 -3.87 5.40
CA ASN A 93 3.78 -4.12 5.78
C ASN A 93 4.34 -5.40 5.15
N GLU A 94 3.59 -6.49 5.20
CA GLU A 94 3.98 -7.80 4.66
C GLU A 94 4.24 -7.74 3.15
N LEU A 95 3.36 -7.06 2.41
CA LEU A 95 3.45 -6.87 0.96
C LEU A 95 4.44 -5.77 0.55
N GLY A 96 4.99 -5.01 1.49
CA GLY A 96 5.94 -3.94 1.22
C GLY A 96 5.32 -2.69 0.56
N LEU A 97 4.03 -2.41 0.79
CA LEU A 97 3.29 -1.31 0.19
C LEU A 97 4.01 0.05 0.32
N TRP A 98 4.68 0.28 1.44
CA TRP A 98 5.37 1.54 1.72
C TRP A 98 6.52 1.84 0.75
N ASN A 99 7.06 0.79 0.11
CA ASN A 99 8.15 0.85 -0.87
C ASN A 99 7.64 0.82 -2.32
N PHE A 100 6.34 0.69 -2.56
CA PHE A 100 5.80 0.72 -3.91
C PHE A 100 6.04 2.09 -4.56
N PRO A 101 6.26 2.15 -5.89
CA PRO A 101 6.19 3.41 -6.61
C PRO A 101 4.78 4.01 -6.46
N ASP A 102 4.68 5.33 -6.58
CA ASP A 102 3.40 6.02 -6.46
C ASP A 102 2.44 5.70 -7.61
N THR A 103 2.98 5.18 -8.72
CA THR A 103 2.19 4.71 -9.86
C THR A 103 2.75 3.40 -10.40
N ILE A 104 1.88 2.41 -10.54
CA ILE A 104 2.16 1.10 -11.12
C ILE A 104 1.35 1.00 -12.42
N GLY A 105 2.05 1.01 -13.56
CA GLY A 105 1.45 1.10 -14.88
C GLY A 105 1.29 2.53 -15.38
N THR A 106 0.64 2.66 -16.53
CA THR A 106 0.35 3.95 -17.15
C THR A 106 -1.06 3.93 -17.73
N LYS A 107 -1.73 5.07 -17.71
CA LYS A 107 -3.02 5.20 -18.39
C LYS A 107 -2.82 5.00 -19.90
N SER A 108 -3.18 3.84 -20.41
CA SER A 108 -3.14 3.59 -21.87
C SER A 108 -4.23 4.40 -22.55
N SER A 109 -3.85 5.16 -23.57
CA SER A 109 -4.81 5.88 -24.43
C SER A 109 -5.63 4.93 -25.33
N LYS A 110 -5.27 3.66 -25.39
CA LYS A 110 -5.86 2.66 -26.30
C LYS A 110 -7.03 1.87 -25.70
N SER A 111 -7.24 1.89 -24.39
CA SER A 111 -8.33 1.16 -23.74
C SER A 111 -9.07 2.04 -22.75
N MET A 112 -10.33 2.33 -23.04
CA MET A 112 -11.25 3.06 -22.14
C MET A 112 -11.77 2.18 -20.98
N SER A 113 -11.36 0.92 -20.89
CA SER A 113 -11.90 -0.06 -19.94
C SER A 113 -10.86 -0.65 -19.00
N ILE A 114 -9.70 0.03 -18.82
CA ILE A 114 -8.68 -0.45 -17.90
C ILE A 114 -9.08 -0.06 -16.48
N PRO A 115 -9.24 -1.02 -15.57
CA PRO A 115 -9.53 -0.70 -14.18
C PRO A 115 -8.33 -0.01 -13.53
N ARG A 116 -8.63 1.02 -12.76
CA ARG A 116 -7.68 1.77 -11.95
C ARG A 116 -8.04 1.64 -10.48
N TYR A 117 -7.03 1.51 -9.64
CA TYR A 117 -7.14 1.39 -8.20
C TYR A 117 -6.24 2.43 -7.54
N ASP A 118 -6.84 3.32 -6.77
CA ASP A 118 -6.15 4.37 -6.03
C ASP A 118 -6.21 4.03 -4.55
N MET A 119 -5.05 3.82 -3.94
CA MET A 119 -4.91 3.52 -2.52
C MET A 119 -4.16 4.66 -1.84
N PHE A 120 -4.78 5.31 -0.87
CA PHE A 120 -4.16 6.36 -0.08
C PHE A 120 -4.23 6.03 1.40
N PHE A 121 -3.09 6.05 2.06
CA PHE A 121 -2.95 5.81 3.49
C PHE A 121 -2.34 7.03 4.14
N LYS A 122 -3.04 7.60 5.12
CA LYS A 122 -2.59 8.76 5.89
C LYS A 122 -2.22 8.34 7.30
N TYR A 123 -1.03 8.71 7.71
CA TYR A 123 -0.49 8.61 9.06
C TYR A 123 -0.15 10.00 9.59
N LYS A 124 0.12 10.14 10.89
CA LYS A 124 0.42 11.44 11.49
C LYS A 124 1.59 12.17 10.84
N GLU A 125 2.67 11.45 10.55
CA GLU A 125 3.92 12.05 10.05
C GLU A 125 4.11 11.88 8.54
N LYS A 126 3.42 10.92 7.91
CA LYS A 126 3.64 10.55 6.51
C LYS A 126 2.37 10.02 5.87
N SER A 127 2.32 10.06 4.56
CA SER A 127 1.28 9.40 3.78
C SER A 127 1.88 8.56 2.67
N LYS A 128 1.13 7.57 2.21
CA LYS A 128 1.45 6.76 1.03
C LYS A 128 0.27 6.79 0.06
N TYR A 129 0.56 7.11 -1.18
CA TYR A 129 -0.38 7.04 -2.29
C TYR A 129 0.14 6.07 -3.33
N VAL A 130 -0.71 5.18 -3.81
CA VAL A 130 -0.37 4.21 -4.86
C VAL A 130 -1.52 4.14 -5.84
N VAL A 131 -1.23 4.39 -7.11
CA VAL A 131 -2.14 4.21 -8.25
C VAL A 131 -1.73 2.95 -8.99
N VAL A 132 -2.67 2.04 -9.22
CA VAL A 132 -2.43 0.80 -9.97
C VAL A 132 -3.34 0.75 -11.19
N TYR A 133 -2.77 0.60 -12.36
CA TYR A 133 -3.49 0.33 -13.60
C TYR A 133 -3.50 -1.18 -13.87
N GLY A 134 -4.68 -1.73 -14.17
CA GLY A 134 -4.89 -3.18 -14.26
C GLY A 134 -4.22 -3.86 -15.45
N ASP A 135 -3.74 -3.09 -16.42
CA ASP A 135 -3.02 -3.56 -17.61
C ASP A 135 -1.49 -3.48 -17.50
N PHE A 136 -0.97 -3.23 -16.28
CA PHE A 136 0.47 -3.18 -16.06
C PHE A 136 1.15 -4.51 -16.43
N ASP A 137 2.08 -4.45 -17.37
CA ASP A 137 2.85 -5.58 -17.89
C ASP A 137 4.33 -5.62 -17.43
N GLY A 138 4.66 -4.81 -16.45
CA GLY A 138 6.02 -4.72 -15.90
C GLY A 138 6.36 -5.83 -14.91
N ASN A 139 6.97 -5.47 -13.77
CA ASN A 139 7.38 -6.44 -12.77
C ASN A 139 6.18 -7.24 -12.20
N PRO A 140 6.06 -8.55 -12.49
CA PRO A 140 4.90 -9.34 -12.07
C PRO A 140 4.78 -9.47 -10.55
N LYS A 141 5.89 -9.46 -9.81
CA LYS A 141 5.86 -9.50 -8.33
C LYS A 141 5.27 -8.23 -7.74
N LEU A 142 5.57 -7.07 -8.35
CA LEU A 142 5.01 -5.79 -7.92
C LEU A 142 3.50 -5.72 -8.19
N LEU A 143 3.08 -6.16 -9.39
CA LEU A 143 1.67 -6.23 -9.74
C LEU A 143 0.91 -7.18 -8.82
N ASP A 144 1.45 -8.38 -8.59
CA ASP A 144 0.83 -9.38 -7.71
C ASP A 144 0.66 -8.83 -6.28
N ALA A 145 1.69 -8.22 -5.71
CA ALA A 145 1.61 -7.61 -4.38
C ALA A 145 0.58 -6.47 -4.32
N ALA A 146 0.49 -5.64 -5.35
CA ALA A 146 -0.49 -4.56 -5.44
C ALA A 146 -1.92 -5.10 -5.56
N MET A 147 -2.14 -6.15 -6.36
CA MET A 147 -3.44 -6.81 -6.51
C MET A 147 -3.86 -7.58 -5.27
N GLN A 148 -2.91 -8.19 -4.54
CA GLN A 148 -3.17 -8.78 -3.23
C GLN A 148 -3.62 -7.70 -2.22
N MET A 149 -2.95 -6.55 -2.19
CA MET A 149 -3.34 -5.45 -1.30
C MET A 149 -4.75 -4.94 -1.62
N ARG A 150 -5.08 -4.76 -2.89
CA ARG A 150 -6.43 -4.43 -3.36
C ARG A 150 -7.45 -5.43 -2.83
N LYS A 151 -7.20 -6.73 -3.03
CA LYS A 151 -8.09 -7.80 -2.59
C LYS A 151 -8.32 -7.77 -1.08
N ILE A 152 -7.27 -7.56 -0.30
CA ILE A 152 -7.35 -7.46 1.17
C ILE A 152 -8.26 -6.29 1.58
N ILE A 153 -8.11 -5.12 0.96
CA ILE A 153 -8.96 -3.96 1.25
C ILE A 153 -10.41 -4.28 0.92
N GLU A 154 -10.70 -4.81 -0.28
CA GLU A 154 -12.06 -5.13 -0.72
C GLU A 154 -12.72 -6.19 0.17
N GLU A 155 -12.02 -7.26 0.53
CA GLU A 155 -12.52 -8.30 1.43
C GLU A 155 -12.81 -7.75 2.82
N THR A 156 -11.95 -6.87 3.33
CA THR A 156 -12.15 -6.22 4.64
C THR A 156 -13.37 -5.29 4.60
N LEU A 157 -13.54 -4.50 3.54
CA LEU A 157 -14.73 -3.66 3.34
C LEU A 157 -16.01 -4.47 3.25
N ASN A 158 -16.00 -5.57 2.50
CA ASN A 158 -17.15 -6.48 2.39
C ASN A 158 -17.52 -7.11 3.75
N GLN A 159 -16.53 -7.47 4.57
CA GLN A 159 -16.78 -7.98 5.91
C GLN A 159 -17.34 -6.89 6.84
N ALA A 160 -16.79 -5.69 6.78
CA ALA A 160 -17.29 -4.55 7.54
C ALA A 160 -18.73 -4.17 7.13
N GLU A 161 -19.03 -4.18 5.84
CA GLU A 161 -20.38 -3.95 5.33
C GLU A 161 -21.39 -4.97 5.86
N LYS A 162 -21.04 -6.27 5.84
CA LYS A 162 -21.88 -7.34 6.41
C LYS A 162 -22.14 -7.16 7.91
N ARG A 163 -21.18 -6.59 8.66
CA ARG A 163 -21.35 -6.28 10.08
C ARG A 163 -22.25 -5.07 10.30
N SER A 164 -22.18 -4.08 9.43
CA SER A 164 -22.97 -2.84 9.54
C SER A 164 -24.42 -3.01 9.10
N GLY A 165 -24.73 -4.03 8.32
CA GLY A 165 -26.09 -4.33 7.82
C GLY A 165 -26.91 -5.23 8.72
N LYS A 166 -26.39 -5.57 9.91
CA LYS A 166 -27.12 -6.26 10.98
C LYS A 166 -27.57 -5.25 12.03
#